data_40de3298e0be3f02a4cdeb12f18edc25
#
_entry.id   40de3298e0be3f02a4cdeb12f18edc25
#
_cell.length_a   1.000
_cell.length_b   1.000
_cell.length_c   1.000
_cell.angle_alpha   90.00
_cell.angle_beta   90.00
_cell.angle_gamma   90.00
#
_symmetry.space_group_name_H-M   'P 1'
#
loop_
_entity.id
_entity.type
_entity.pdbx_description
1 polymer ?
#
loop_
_entity_poly.entity_id
_entity_poly.type
_entity_poly.pdbx_seq_one_letter_code
_entity_poly.pdbx_strand_id
1 'polypeptide(L)'
;RLSLVGSEMCIRDRYNRKGFGVLPRAVVWGLLGMGINMAMIVFSKGVPQFMEYMGMENASSIINGEFCLDKLWVALAISVTMNTIFAPVFMTFHKITDTHILDCGGSLRSLVTPIPMTRIITHLNWDAQWNFVFKKTIPFFWYPAHTITFLLPGEVRVLFAAILGVVLGVLLAIAARKK
;
A
#
# COMPACT_ATOMS: atom_id res chain seq x y z
N ARG A 1 29.86 -7.50 -3.65
CA ARG A 1 28.98 -8.40 -4.44
C ARG A 1 28.42 -9.59 -3.64
N LEU A 2 29.04 -9.99 -2.54
CA LEU A 2 28.58 -11.12 -1.71
C LEU A 2 27.41 -10.78 -0.75
N SER A 3 27.20 -9.51 -0.40
CA SER A 3 26.14 -9.11 0.54
C SER A 3 24.72 -9.12 -0.06
N LEU A 4 24.58 -8.91 -1.37
CA LEU A 4 23.27 -8.91 -2.06
C LEU A 4 22.72 -10.33 -2.26
N VAL A 5 23.60 -11.28 -2.59
CA VAL A 5 23.21 -12.70 -2.76
C VAL A 5 22.79 -13.33 -1.44
N GLY A 6 23.44 -12.96 -0.34
CA GLY A 6 23.06 -13.42 1.01
C GLY A 6 21.70 -12.92 1.47
N SER A 7 21.31 -11.67 1.13
CA SER A 7 20.02 -11.11 1.50
C SER A 7 18.85 -11.73 0.71
N GLU A 8 19.05 -12.04 -0.58
CA GLU A 8 18.01 -12.65 -1.43
C GLU A 8 17.80 -14.14 -1.09
N MET A 9 18.86 -14.87 -0.76
CA MET A 9 18.74 -16.26 -0.28
C MET A 9 18.03 -16.32 1.08
N CYS A 10 18.30 -15.39 1.99
CA CYS A 10 17.56 -15.25 3.24
C CYS A 10 16.07 -14.93 3.04
N ILE A 11 15.70 -14.16 2.01
CA ILE A 11 14.30 -13.87 1.70
C ILE A 11 13.60 -15.14 1.20
N ARG A 12 14.18 -15.88 0.26
CA ARG A 12 13.60 -17.10 -0.31
C ARG A 12 13.46 -18.23 0.71
N ASP A 13 14.47 -18.45 1.56
CA ASP A 13 14.42 -19.43 2.65
C ASP A 13 13.44 -19.03 3.76
N ARG A 14 13.16 -17.75 3.92
CA ARG A 14 12.24 -17.23 4.92
C ARG A 14 10.77 -17.51 4.58
N TYR A 15 10.41 -17.54 3.28
CA TYR A 15 9.05 -17.86 2.83
C TYR A 15 8.74 -19.38 2.91
N ASN A 16 9.74 -20.24 2.87
CA ASN A 16 9.58 -21.70 2.92
C ASN A 16 9.71 -22.31 4.33
N ARG A 17 9.96 -21.52 5.37
CA ARG A 17 10.09 -22.02 6.75
C ARG A 17 8.74 -22.13 7.46
N LYS A 18 8.56 -23.22 8.24
CA LYS A 18 7.59 -23.25 9.33
C LYS A 18 7.84 -22.02 10.21
N GLY A 19 6.93 -21.02 10.21
CA GLY A 19 7.12 -19.76 10.94
C GLY A 19 6.96 -18.51 10.10
N PHE A 20 6.53 -18.61 8.82
CA PHE A 20 6.18 -17.45 8.00
C PHE A 20 5.04 -16.60 8.60
N GLY A 21 4.22 -17.19 9.47
CA GLY A 21 3.19 -16.46 10.19
C GLY A 21 2.00 -16.05 9.32
N VAL A 22 1.48 -16.98 8.52
CA VAL A 22 0.31 -16.71 7.65
C VAL A 22 -0.87 -16.16 8.45
N LEU A 23 -1.19 -16.78 9.60
CA LEU A 23 -2.33 -16.36 10.42
C LEU A 23 -2.16 -14.95 11.02
N PRO A 24 -1.07 -14.63 11.75
CA PRO A 24 -0.87 -13.28 12.26
C PRO A 24 -0.79 -12.24 11.14
N ARG A 25 -0.20 -12.58 9.98
CA ARG A 25 -0.21 -11.70 8.80
C ARG A 25 -1.62 -11.46 8.28
N ALA A 26 -2.46 -12.49 8.20
CA ALA A 26 -3.84 -12.35 7.75
C ALA A 26 -4.64 -11.40 8.66
N VAL A 27 -4.46 -11.53 9.99
CA VAL A 27 -5.09 -10.61 10.96
C VAL A 27 -4.60 -9.18 10.76
N VAL A 28 -3.28 -8.95 10.68
CA VAL A 28 -2.69 -7.62 10.47
C VAL A 28 -3.15 -7.04 9.14
N TRP A 29 -3.15 -7.83 8.07
CA TRP A 29 -3.64 -7.38 6.75
C TRP A 29 -5.13 -7.05 6.75
N GLY A 30 -5.95 -7.76 7.54
CA GLY A 30 -7.34 -7.39 7.75
C GLY A 30 -7.49 -6.00 8.38
N LEU A 31 -6.72 -5.72 9.44
CA LEU A 31 -6.70 -4.39 10.08
C LEU A 31 -6.17 -3.30 9.14
N LEU A 32 -5.10 -3.59 8.41
CA LEU A 32 -4.54 -2.68 7.41
C LEU A 32 -5.54 -2.43 6.27
N GLY A 33 -6.29 -3.45 5.85
CA GLY A 33 -7.35 -3.32 4.85
C GLY A 33 -8.48 -2.39 5.30
N MET A 34 -8.86 -2.44 6.59
CA MET A 34 -9.80 -1.44 7.15
C MET A 34 -9.21 -0.01 7.10
N GLY A 35 -7.91 0.14 7.38
CA GLY A 35 -7.21 1.41 7.24
C GLY A 35 -7.20 1.94 5.79
N ILE A 36 -6.97 1.05 4.81
CA ILE A 36 -7.06 1.39 3.38
C ILE A 36 -8.48 1.84 3.03
N ASN A 37 -9.50 1.10 3.46
CA ASN A 37 -10.90 1.46 3.19
C ASN A 37 -11.25 2.82 3.80
N MET A 38 -10.83 3.08 5.02
CA MET A 38 -11.00 4.39 5.67
C MET A 38 -10.31 5.49 4.86
N ALA A 39 -9.06 5.30 4.44
CA ALA A 39 -8.35 6.27 3.61
C ALA A 39 -9.08 6.52 2.29
N MET A 40 -9.55 5.47 1.60
CA MET A 40 -10.32 5.61 0.36
C MET A 40 -11.58 6.45 0.57
N ILE A 41 -12.32 6.26 1.67
CA ILE A 41 -13.52 7.05 2.00
C ILE A 41 -13.15 8.51 2.28
N VAL A 42 -12.14 8.75 3.11
CA VAL A 42 -11.72 10.10 3.51
C VAL A 42 -11.24 10.89 2.29
N PHE A 43 -10.32 10.33 1.51
CA PHE A 43 -9.75 11.05 0.37
C PHE A 43 -10.74 11.19 -0.79
N SER A 44 -11.61 10.21 -1.05
CA SER A 44 -12.62 10.31 -2.11
C SER A 44 -13.71 11.35 -1.83
N LYS A 45 -13.89 11.75 -0.57
CA LYS A 45 -14.79 12.83 -0.18
C LYS A 45 -14.05 14.15 0.04
N GLY A 46 -12.96 14.13 0.79
CA GLY A 46 -12.25 15.33 1.20
C GLY A 46 -11.53 16.05 0.06
N VAL A 47 -10.91 15.29 -0.87
CA VAL A 47 -10.19 15.92 -1.99
C VAL A 47 -11.11 16.66 -2.95
N PRO A 48 -12.26 16.12 -3.41
CA PRO A 48 -13.21 16.88 -4.22
C PRO A 48 -13.72 18.15 -3.53
N GLN A 49 -14.05 18.07 -2.23
CA GLN A 49 -14.45 19.24 -1.44
C GLN A 49 -13.34 20.29 -1.38
N PHE A 50 -12.10 19.87 -1.22
CA PHE A 50 -10.95 20.77 -1.26
C PHE A 50 -10.77 21.40 -2.65
N MET A 51 -10.98 20.65 -3.74
CA MET A 51 -10.96 21.19 -5.10
C MET A 51 -12.06 22.23 -5.32
N GLU A 52 -13.25 22.00 -4.75
CA GLU A 52 -14.35 23.00 -4.77
C GLU A 52 -13.96 24.27 -4.01
N TYR A 53 -13.33 24.13 -2.85
CA TYR A 53 -12.80 25.28 -2.11
C TYR A 53 -11.74 26.06 -2.93
N MET A 54 -10.96 25.36 -3.76
CA MET A 54 -9.96 25.96 -4.65
C MET A 54 -10.55 26.54 -5.95
N GLY A 55 -11.88 26.45 -6.16
CA GLY A 55 -12.60 27.07 -7.27
C GLY A 55 -13.02 26.11 -8.40
N MET A 56 -12.85 24.80 -8.25
CA MET A 56 -13.39 23.81 -9.19
C MET A 56 -14.86 23.52 -8.83
N GLU A 57 -15.80 24.04 -9.60
CA GLU A 57 -17.21 23.84 -9.34
C GLU A 57 -17.63 22.36 -9.44
N ASN A 58 -18.48 21.92 -8.51
CA ASN A 58 -19.14 20.60 -8.54
C ASN A 58 -18.21 19.37 -8.56
N ALA A 59 -16.96 19.45 -8.10
CA ALA A 59 -16.02 18.33 -8.09
C ALA A 59 -16.56 17.09 -7.37
N SER A 60 -17.30 17.28 -6.26
CA SER A 60 -17.96 16.22 -5.49
C SER A 60 -19.08 15.51 -6.26
N SER A 61 -19.76 16.21 -7.14
CA SER A 61 -20.78 15.63 -8.02
C SER A 61 -20.15 14.95 -9.24
N ILE A 62 -19.12 15.56 -9.81
CA ILE A 62 -18.38 15.09 -10.99
C ILE A 62 -17.79 13.68 -10.74
N ILE A 63 -17.18 13.44 -9.58
CA ILE A 63 -16.56 12.13 -9.29
C ILE A 63 -17.57 10.97 -9.23
N ASN A 64 -18.84 11.28 -8.95
CA ASN A 64 -19.92 10.29 -8.90
C ASN A 64 -20.78 10.24 -10.18
N GLY A 65 -20.56 11.19 -11.11
CA GLY A 65 -21.28 11.28 -12.39
C GLY A 65 -20.74 10.35 -13.47
N GLU A 66 -21.16 10.60 -14.70
CA GLU A 66 -20.66 9.91 -15.89
C GLU A 66 -19.19 10.26 -16.16
N PHE A 67 -18.54 9.47 -17.03
CA PHE A 67 -17.15 9.72 -17.39
C PHE A 67 -17.03 11.01 -18.22
N CYS A 68 -16.14 11.90 -17.75
CA CYS A 68 -15.72 13.11 -18.45
C CYS A 68 -14.27 13.43 -18.07
N LEU A 69 -13.64 14.39 -18.76
CA LEU A 69 -12.26 14.79 -18.45
C LEU A 69 -12.11 15.35 -17.04
N ASP A 70 -13.09 16.10 -16.57
CA ASP A 70 -13.08 16.65 -15.20
C ASP A 70 -13.13 15.53 -14.17
N LYS A 71 -13.89 14.46 -14.42
CA LYS A 71 -13.90 13.27 -13.55
C LYS A 71 -12.52 12.61 -13.50
N LEU A 72 -11.82 12.55 -14.63
CA LEU A 72 -10.44 12.02 -14.65
C LEU A 72 -9.50 12.89 -13.80
N TRP A 73 -9.60 14.22 -13.89
CA TRP A 73 -8.80 15.14 -13.08
C TRP A 73 -9.10 14.99 -11.59
N VAL A 74 -10.36 14.92 -11.21
CA VAL A 74 -10.75 14.71 -9.80
C VAL A 74 -10.25 13.34 -9.31
N ALA A 75 -10.41 12.28 -10.09
CA ALA A 75 -9.90 10.95 -9.74
C ALA A 75 -8.38 10.92 -9.59
N LEU A 76 -7.65 11.61 -10.49
CA LEU A 76 -6.20 11.76 -10.41
C LEU A 76 -5.79 12.53 -9.15
N ALA A 77 -6.46 13.64 -8.84
CA ALA A 77 -6.20 14.44 -7.65
C ALA A 77 -6.39 13.61 -6.36
N ILE A 78 -7.48 12.83 -6.27
CA ILE A 78 -7.72 11.92 -5.16
C ILE A 78 -6.58 10.90 -5.06
N SER A 79 -6.23 10.26 -6.18
CA SER A 79 -5.19 9.25 -6.21
C SER A 79 -3.82 9.79 -5.80
N VAL A 80 -3.39 10.91 -6.38
CA VAL A 80 -2.10 11.54 -6.06
C VAL A 80 -2.05 11.95 -4.59
N THR A 81 -3.07 12.64 -4.10
CA THR A 81 -3.11 13.11 -2.71
C THR A 81 -3.10 11.95 -1.72
N MET A 82 -3.97 10.96 -1.92
CA MET A 82 -4.03 9.78 -1.07
C MET A 82 -2.70 9.03 -1.04
N ASN A 83 -2.13 8.74 -2.19
CA ASN A 83 -0.90 7.96 -2.26
C ASN A 83 0.35 8.74 -1.81
N THR A 84 0.36 10.07 -1.93
CA THR A 84 1.47 10.89 -1.41
C THR A 84 1.44 10.97 0.11
N ILE A 85 0.26 11.10 0.71
CA ILE A 85 0.11 11.30 2.16
C ILE A 85 0.03 9.95 2.90
N PHE A 86 -0.87 9.09 2.47
CA PHE A 86 -1.20 7.84 3.18
C PHE A 86 -0.24 6.69 2.86
N ALA A 87 0.12 6.49 1.58
CA ALA A 87 0.86 5.30 1.18
C ALA A 87 2.26 5.18 1.82
N PRO A 88 3.08 6.23 2.00
CA PRO A 88 4.36 6.11 2.68
C PRO A 88 4.23 5.65 4.13
N VAL A 89 3.27 6.21 4.86
CA VAL A 89 2.98 5.82 6.25
C VAL A 89 2.49 4.37 6.31
N PHE A 90 1.54 4.02 5.45
CA PHE A 90 0.98 2.69 5.34
C PHE A 90 2.04 1.63 5.01
N MET A 91 2.87 1.87 3.98
CA MET A 91 3.93 0.94 3.55
C MET A 91 5.00 0.77 4.62
N THR A 92 5.33 1.83 5.35
CA THR A 92 6.27 1.76 6.47
C THR A 92 5.69 0.94 7.62
N PHE A 93 4.45 1.20 8.00
CA PHE A 93 3.77 0.47 9.08
C PHE A 93 3.59 -1.01 8.74
N HIS A 94 3.17 -1.31 7.52
CA HIS A 94 3.11 -2.68 7.01
C HIS A 94 4.48 -3.39 7.15
N LYS A 95 5.56 -2.72 6.76
CA LYS A 95 6.90 -3.29 6.85
C LYS A 95 7.35 -3.54 8.28
N ILE A 96 6.99 -2.65 9.21
CA ILE A 96 7.27 -2.79 10.64
C ILE A 96 6.54 -4.01 11.21
N THR A 97 5.25 -4.13 10.96
CA THR A 97 4.43 -5.26 11.45
C THR A 97 4.89 -6.59 10.86
N ASP A 98 5.25 -6.59 9.59
CA ASP A 98 5.79 -7.76 8.90
C ASP A 98 7.11 -8.25 9.51
N THR A 99 8.00 -7.31 9.79
CA THR A 99 9.29 -7.60 10.45
C THR A 99 9.07 -8.12 11.86
N HIS A 100 8.16 -7.50 12.62
CA HIS A 100 7.82 -7.95 13.98
C HIS A 100 7.29 -9.39 14.01
N ILE A 101 6.38 -9.74 13.10
CA ILE A 101 5.85 -11.10 12.99
C ILE A 101 6.97 -12.11 12.71
N LEU A 102 7.91 -11.77 11.83
CA LEU A 102 9.07 -12.62 11.54
C LEU A 102 10.00 -12.77 12.76
N ASP A 103 10.27 -11.68 13.47
CA ASP A 103 11.10 -11.69 14.68
C ASP A 103 10.49 -12.55 15.79
N CYS A 104 9.16 -12.65 15.84
CA CYS A 104 8.40 -13.53 16.75
C CYS A 104 8.24 -14.96 16.20
N GLY A 105 8.99 -15.36 15.17
CA GLY A 105 8.92 -16.69 14.58
C GLY A 105 7.59 -17.02 13.90
N GLY A 106 6.83 -16.01 13.47
CA GLY A 106 5.55 -16.17 12.78
C GLY A 106 4.40 -16.68 13.66
N SER A 107 4.54 -16.64 14.98
CA SER A 107 3.52 -17.12 15.91
C SER A 107 2.40 -16.10 16.16
N LEU A 108 1.20 -16.56 16.53
CA LEU A 108 0.09 -15.67 16.94
C LEU A 108 0.44 -14.79 18.14
N ARG A 109 1.45 -15.17 18.92
CA ARG A 109 1.96 -14.38 20.04
C ARG A 109 2.44 -13.00 19.59
N SER A 110 2.88 -12.85 18.32
CA SER A 110 3.27 -11.57 17.75
C SER A 110 2.16 -10.51 17.78
N LEU A 111 0.89 -10.92 17.78
CA LEU A 111 -0.25 -9.99 17.81
C LEU A 111 -0.42 -9.29 19.18
N VAL A 112 0.08 -9.91 20.24
CA VAL A 112 -0.02 -9.39 21.62
C VAL A 112 1.33 -8.99 22.21
N THR A 113 2.43 -9.26 21.51
CA THR A 113 3.78 -8.86 21.94
C THR A 113 4.03 -7.41 21.53
N PRO A 114 4.54 -6.56 22.44
CA PRO A 114 4.88 -5.18 22.09
C PRO A 114 5.88 -5.10 20.95
N ILE A 115 5.60 -4.22 19.99
CA ILE A 115 6.48 -4.01 18.83
C ILE A 115 7.68 -3.15 19.24
N PRO A 116 8.93 -3.63 19.12
CA PRO A 116 10.12 -2.84 19.43
C PRO A 116 10.39 -1.82 18.30
N MET A 117 9.56 -0.77 18.25
CA MET A 117 9.50 0.21 17.16
C MET A 117 10.88 0.79 16.81
N THR A 118 11.62 1.30 17.81
CA THR A 118 12.93 1.91 17.58
C THR A 118 13.90 0.93 16.91
N ARG A 119 13.98 -0.30 17.42
CA ARG A 119 14.85 -1.33 16.86
C ARG A 119 14.49 -1.66 15.42
N ILE A 120 13.20 -1.82 15.13
CA ILE A 120 12.76 -2.20 13.78
C ILE A 120 12.99 -1.04 12.82
N ILE A 121 12.59 0.18 13.17
CA ILE A 121 12.73 1.37 12.31
C ILE A 121 14.19 1.64 11.94
N THR A 122 15.11 1.53 12.90
CA THR A 122 16.54 1.78 12.65
C THR A 122 17.19 0.71 11.75
N HIS A 123 16.62 -0.51 11.70
CA HIS A 123 17.15 -1.61 10.88
C HIS A 123 16.37 -1.84 9.57
N LEU A 124 15.36 -1.01 9.26
CA LEU A 124 14.68 -1.07 7.97
C LEU A 124 15.63 -0.70 6.84
N ASN A 125 15.48 -1.39 5.71
CA ASN A 125 16.18 -0.99 4.49
C ASN A 125 15.53 0.28 3.90
N TRP A 126 15.94 1.43 4.42
CA TRP A 126 15.43 2.73 4.00
C TRP A 126 15.81 3.10 2.58
N ASP A 127 16.93 2.58 2.07
CA ASP A 127 17.29 2.78 0.66
C ASP A 127 16.26 2.16 -0.28
N ALA A 128 15.88 0.89 -0.04
CA ALA A 128 14.83 0.23 -0.79
C ALA A 128 13.46 0.92 -0.59
N GLN A 129 13.13 1.31 0.65
CA GLN A 129 11.87 1.98 0.97
C GLN A 129 11.75 3.32 0.24
N TRP A 130 12.81 4.12 0.24
CA TRP A 130 12.82 5.44 -0.37
C TRP A 130 12.99 5.40 -1.89
N ASN A 131 14.05 4.74 -2.37
CA ASN A 131 14.42 4.80 -3.79
C ASN A 131 13.60 3.87 -4.70
N PHE A 132 13.00 2.82 -4.14
CA PHE A 132 12.16 1.92 -4.92
C PHE A 132 10.67 2.11 -4.59
N VAL A 133 10.26 2.00 -3.32
CA VAL A 133 8.83 2.06 -2.99
C VAL A 133 8.27 3.47 -3.17
N PHE A 134 8.84 4.48 -2.51
CA PHE A 134 8.28 5.83 -2.52
C PHE A 134 8.52 6.55 -3.85
N LYS A 135 9.72 6.49 -4.40
CA LYS A 135 10.05 7.22 -5.64
C LYS A 135 9.59 6.54 -6.92
N LYS A 136 9.41 5.23 -6.94
CA LYS A 136 9.07 4.48 -8.15
C LYS A 136 7.72 3.80 -8.06
N THR A 137 7.49 2.95 -7.06
CA THR A 137 6.25 2.16 -7.00
C THR A 137 5.03 3.05 -6.76
N ILE A 138 5.12 4.04 -5.86
CA ILE A 138 3.98 4.94 -5.62
C ILE A 138 3.62 5.74 -6.87
N PRO A 139 4.51 6.55 -7.50
CA PRO A 139 4.09 7.38 -8.61
C PRO A 139 3.82 6.59 -9.90
N PHE A 140 4.60 5.55 -10.21
CA PHE A 140 4.46 4.86 -11.49
C PHE A 140 3.45 3.72 -11.49
N PHE A 141 3.11 3.15 -10.34
CA PHE A 141 2.11 2.09 -10.23
C PHE A 141 0.85 2.58 -9.51
N TRP A 142 0.98 3.10 -8.28
CA TRP A 142 -0.20 3.40 -7.47
C TRP A 142 -0.97 4.64 -7.92
N TYR A 143 -0.32 5.69 -8.43
CA TYR A 143 -1.05 6.84 -8.95
C TYR A 143 -1.98 6.46 -10.11
N PRO A 144 -1.51 5.83 -11.19
CA PRO A 144 -2.42 5.42 -12.27
C PRO A 144 -3.43 4.35 -11.82
N ALA A 145 -2.99 3.36 -11.03
CA ALA A 145 -3.86 2.29 -10.56
C ALA A 145 -5.03 2.82 -9.71
N HIS A 146 -4.77 3.68 -8.74
CA HIS A 146 -5.83 4.27 -7.93
C HIS A 146 -6.63 5.34 -8.67
N THR A 147 -6.07 6.03 -9.66
CA THR A 147 -6.87 6.88 -10.55
C THR A 147 -7.96 6.05 -11.23
N ILE A 148 -7.60 4.91 -11.80
CA ILE A 148 -8.58 3.96 -12.38
C ILE A 148 -9.57 3.51 -11.29
N THR A 149 -9.09 3.17 -10.09
CA THR A 149 -9.96 2.78 -8.97
C THR A 149 -11.02 3.84 -8.68
N PHE A 150 -10.66 5.12 -8.64
CA PHE A 150 -11.59 6.21 -8.35
C PHE A 150 -12.53 6.56 -9.50
N LEU A 151 -12.22 6.16 -10.73
CA LEU A 151 -13.15 6.23 -11.85
C LEU A 151 -14.26 5.19 -11.78
N LEU A 152 -14.04 4.09 -11.05
CA LEU A 152 -15.03 3.03 -10.86
C LEU A 152 -16.13 3.43 -9.87
N PRO A 153 -17.33 2.79 -9.97
CA PRO A 153 -18.37 2.93 -8.96
C PRO A 153 -17.87 2.59 -7.55
N GLY A 154 -18.38 3.30 -6.54
CA GLY A 154 -17.90 3.16 -5.14
C GLY A 154 -17.91 1.74 -4.60
N GLU A 155 -18.92 0.95 -4.98
CA GLU A 155 -19.14 -0.43 -4.54
C GLU A 155 -18.00 -1.39 -4.91
N VAL A 156 -17.34 -1.16 -6.06
CA VAL A 156 -16.27 -2.05 -6.56
C VAL A 156 -14.86 -1.54 -6.27
N ARG A 157 -14.70 -0.32 -5.79
CA ARG A 157 -13.38 0.31 -5.56
C ARG A 157 -12.48 -0.48 -4.62
N VAL A 158 -13.02 -0.94 -3.50
CA VAL A 158 -12.26 -1.68 -2.49
C VAL A 158 -11.82 -3.04 -3.02
N LEU A 159 -12.71 -3.74 -3.71
CA LEU A 159 -12.39 -5.02 -4.35
C LEU A 159 -11.31 -4.86 -5.43
N PHE A 160 -11.44 -3.84 -6.28
CA PHE A 160 -10.46 -3.56 -7.32
C PHE A 160 -9.09 -3.20 -6.72
N ALA A 161 -9.04 -2.36 -5.66
CA ALA A 161 -7.81 -2.05 -4.96
C ALA A 161 -7.14 -3.28 -4.33
N ALA A 162 -7.92 -4.22 -3.79
CA ALA A 162 -7.40 -5.49 -3.28
C ALA A 162 -6.78 -6.35 -4.40
N ILE A 163 -7.44 -6.44 -5.55
CA ILE A 163 -6.91 -7.15 -6.74
C ILE A 163 -5.60 -6.53 -7.21
N LEU A 164 -5.50 -5.20 -7.25
CA LEU A 164 -4.26 -4.50 -7.61
C LEU A 164 -3.09 -4.87 -6.69
N GLY A 165 -3.34 -5.04 -5.40
CA GLY A 165 -2.33 -5.51 -4.44
C GLY A 165 -1.79 -6.90 -4.81
N VAL A 166 -2.68 -7.83 -5.19
CA VAL A 166 -2.30 -9.17 -5.67
C VAL A 166 -1.51 -9.09 -6.97
N VAL A 167 -1.98 -8.29 -7.94
CA VAL A 167 -1.28 -8.07 -9.22
C VAL A 167 0.13 -7.55 -9.00
N LEU A 168 0.29 -6.52 -8.14
CA LEU A 168 1.61 -5.99 -7.81
C LEU A 168 2.51 -7.06 -7.17
N GLY A 169 1.99 -7.85 -6.25
CA GLY A 169 2.73 -8.94 -5.62
C GLY A 169 3.25 -9.96 -6.63
N VAL A 170 2.41 -10.35 -7.60
CA VAL A 170 2.80 -11.26 -8.70
C VAL A 170 3.85 -10.64 -9.61
N LEU A 171 3.68 -9.37 -10.01
CA LEU A 171 4.65 -8.64 -10.84
C LEU A 171 6.03 -8.56 -10.17
N LEU A 172 6.07 -8.23 -8.88
CA LEU A 172 7.31 -8.18 -8.11
C LEU A 172 7.96 -9.56 -7.98
N ALA A 173 7.17 -10.63 -7.79
CA ALA A 173 7.68 -12.01 -7.73
C ALA A 173 8.28 -12.46 -9.07
N ILE A 174 7.64 -12.09 -10.20
CA ILE A 174 8.18 -12.37 -11.54
C ILE A 174 9.46 -11.58 -11.81
N ALA A 175 9.48 -10.30 -11.44
CA ALA A 175 10.66 -9.45 -11.61
C ALA A 175 11.87 -9.97 -10.78
N ALA A 176 11.63 -10.49 -9.59
CA ALA A 176 12.66 -11.08 -8.74
C ALA A 176 13.26 -12.38 -9.31
N ARG A 177 12.51 -13.11 -10.16
CA ARG A 177 13.01 -14.35 -10.81
C ARG A 177 13.93 -14.10 -12.00
N LYS A 178 13.89 -12.89 -12.58
CA LYS A 178 14.70 -12.53 -13.77
C LYS A 178 16.11 -12.03 -13.44
N LYS A 179 16.45 -11.95 -12.17
CA LYS A 179 17.79 -11.62 -11.66
C LYS A 179 18.47 -12.88 -11.12
#